data_f42832ae800a7c6b1838159e4f459a10
#
_entry.id   f42832ae800a7c6b1838159e4f459a10
#
_cell.length_a   1.000
_cell.length_b   1.000
_cell.length_c   1.000
_cell.angle_alpha   90.00
_cell.angle_beta   90.00
_cell.angle_gamma   90.00
#
_symmetry.space_group_name_H-M   'P 1'
#
loop_
_entity.id
_entity.type
_entity.pdbx_description
1 polymer ?
#
loop_
_entity_poly.entity_id
_entity_poly.type
_entity_poly.pdbx_seq_one_letter_code
_entity_poly.pdbx_strand_id
1 'polypeptide(L)'
;MFAHAFFFYFFSVIAIFSALMVITSRNTINSVFFLILDFISVGCLFIMIGAEFLGMILLIVYVGAVAVLFLFVVMMLNVAQQKQSWFIGRKSTHIPSGLIVAVIIFLELLVIVGGWKYKPNVMNSSNLVINQEIKSKIKKKT
;
A
#
# COMPACT_ATOMS: atom_id res chain seq x y z
N MET A 1 24.18 -6.36 -10.36
CA MET A 1 22.85 -6.95 -10.20
C MET A 1 22.55 -7.40 -8.77
N PHE A 2 23.44 -8.13 -8.13
CA PHE A 2 23.20 -8.60 -6.74
C PHE A 2 23.07 -7.48 -5.71
N ALA A 3 23.82 -6.39 -5.87
CA ALA A 3 23.76 -5.24 -4.96
C ALA A 3 22.38 -4.56 -4.96
N HIS A 4 21.78 -4.33 -6.14
CA HIS A 4 20.44 -3.73 -6.24
C HIS A 4 19.37 -4.60 -5.58
N ALA A 5 19.42 -5.91 -5.79
CA ALA A 5 18.48 -6.83 -5.15
C ALA A 5 18.64 -6.81 -3.62
N PHE A 6 19.88 -6.79 -3.13
CA PHE A 6 20.15 -6.74 -1.69
C PHE A 6 19.60 -5.47 -1.05
N PHE A 7 19.87 -4.30 -1.62
CA PHE A 7 19.33 -3.03 -1.11
C PHE A 7 17.80 -2.97 -1.19
N PHE A 8 17.21 -3.52 -2.26
CA PHE A 8 15.76 -3.60 -2.40
C PHE A 8 15.12 -4.40 -1.25
N TYR A 9 15.61 -5.60 -0.99
CA TYR A 9 15.09 -6.41 0.11
C TYR A 9 15.32 -5.77 1.47
N PHE A 10 16.48 -5.12 1.64
CA PHE A 10 16.79 -4.43 2.89
C PHE A 10 15.80 -3.29 3.19
N PHE A 11 15.55 -2.39 2.24
CA PHE A 11 14.57 -1.32 2.41
C PHE A 11 13.13 -1.83 2.51
N SER A 12 12.79 -2.89 1.80
CA SER A 12 11.48 -3.53 1.88
C SER A 12 11.20 -4.08 3.28
N VAL A 13 12.16 -4.76 3.89
CA VAL A 13 12.03 -5.27 5.26
C VAL A 13 11.89 -4.14 6.27
N ILE A 14 12.68 -3.07 6.14
CA ILE A 14 12.56 -1.89 7.01
C ILE A 14 11.19 -1.25 6.87
N ALA A 15 10.65 -1.09 5.67
CA ALA A 15 9.33 -0.53 5.44
C ALA A 15 8.24 -1.37 6.12
N ILE A 16 8.23 -2.69 5.91
CA ILE A 16 7.25 -3.58 6.54
C ILE A 16 7.36 -3.53 8.07
N PHE A 17 8.58 -3.56 8.61
CA PHE A 17 8.80 -3.49 10.05
C PHE A 17 8.35 -2.16 10.65
N SER A 18 8.66 -1.04 9.98
CA SER A 18 8.21 0.30 10.38
C SER A 18 6.69 0.40 10.38
N ALA A 19 6.03 -0.09 9.33
CA ALA A 19 4.57 -0.09 9.23
C ALA A 19 3.91 -0.87 10.38
N LEU A 20 4.45 -2.04 10.73
CA LEU A 20 3.98 -2.82 11.87
C LEU A 20 4.19 -2.07 13.19
N MET A 21 5.32 -1.38 13.36
CA MET A 21 5.60 -0.60 14.55
C MET A 21 4.69 0.62 14.69
N VAL A 22 4.31 1.26 13.58
CA VAL A 22 3.32 2.35 13.59
C VAL A 22 2.00 1.91 14.21
N ILE A 23 1.52 0.71 13.85
CA ILE A 23 0.25 0.17 14.34
C ILE A 23 0.35 -0.28 15.79
N THR A 24 1.47 -0.86 16.19
CA THR A 24 1.67 -1.45 17.53
C THR A 24 2.06 -0.41 18.58
N SER A 25 2.56 0.76 18.16
CA SER A 25 3.05 1.79 19.06
C SER A 25 1.91 2.41 19.88
N ARG A 26 2.06 2.42 21.20
CA ARG A 26 1.11 3.06 22.13
C ARG A 26 1.30 4.57 22.24
N ASN A 27 2.50 5.05 21.95
CA ASN A 27 2.83 6.47 22.01
C ASN A 27 2.69 7.10 20.62
N THR A 28 1.84 8.10 20.50
CA THR A 28 1.59 8.80 19.24
C THR A 28 2.87 9.38 18.64
N ILE A 29 3.76 9.94 19.48
CA ILE A 29 5.03 10.51 19.04
C ILE A 29 5.94 9.45 18.42
N ASN A 30 6.08 8.29 19.09
CA ASN A 30 6.86 7.17 18.55
C ASN A 30 6.27 6.63 17.25
N SER A 31 4.93 6.55 17.16
CA SER A 31 4.25 6.13 15.94
C SER A 31 4.58 7.03 14.76
N VAL A 32 4.65 8.35 14.98
CA VAL A 32 5.01 9.30 13.92
C VAL A 32 6.46 9.14 13.48
N PHE A 33 7.40 8.87 14.39
CA PHE A 33 8.79 8.59 14.01
C PHE A 33 8.92 7.34 13.13
N PHE A 34 8.20 6.26 13.46
CA PHE A 34 8.17 5.05 12.61
C PHE A 34 7.47 5.31 11.27
N LEU A 35 6.46 6.17 11.24
CA LEU A 35 5.80 6.58 10.01
C LEU A 35 6.76 7.36 9.08
N ILE A 36 7.58 8.27 9.64
CA ILE A 36 8.60 8.98 8.88
C ILE A 36 9.64 8.00 8.32
N LEU A 37 10.08 7.04 9.12
CA LEU A 37 11.01 6.01 8.69
C LEU A 37 10.43 5.15 7.56
N ASP A 38 9.14 4.83 7.63
CA ASP A 38 8.43 4.11 6.57
C ASP A 38 8.43 4.90 5.26
N PHE A 39 8.05 6.17 5.28
CA PHE A 39 8.07 7.01 4.09
C PHE A 39 9.47 7.17 3.47
N ILE A 40 10.52 7.28 4.30
CA ILE A 40 11.89 7.32 3.80
C ILE A 40 12.23 6.01 3.09
N SER A 41 11.91 4.87 3.68
CA SER A 41 12.18 3.55 3.10
C SER A 41 11.45 3.34 1.78
N VAL A 42 10.16 3.71 1.73
CA VAL A 42 9.35 3.64 0.50
C VAL A 42 9.87 4.61 -0.57
N GLY A 43 10.27 5.82 -0.19
CA GLY A 43 10.89 6.78 -1.10
C GLY A 43 12.18 6.24 -1.73
N CYS A 44 13.03 5.60 -0.93
CA CYS A 44 14.23 4.92 -1.43
C CYS A 44 13.90 3.77 -2.41
N LEU A 45 12.86 3.00 -2.12
CA LEU A 45 12.38 1.94 -3.01
C LEU A 45 11.94 2.51 -4.38
N PHE A 46 11.22 3.62 -4.39
CA PHE A 46 10.81 4.28 -5.65
C PHE A 46 12.02 4.76 -6.46
N ILE A 47 13.03 5.32 -5.81
CA ILE A 47 14.27 5.74 -6.48
C ILE A 47 14.99 4.52 -7.08
N MET A 48 15.03 3.40 -6.38
CA MET A 48 15.67 2.17 -6.87
C MET A 48 14.96 1.56 -8.09
N ILE A 49 13.63 1.72 -8.19
CA ILE A 49 12.83 1.25 -9.33
C ILE A 49 12.98 2.17 -10.55
N GLY A 50 13.64 3.32 -10.40
CA GLY A 50 13.81 4.33 -11.46
C GLY A 50 12.71 5.41 -11.45
N ALA A 51 11.79 5.39 -10.46
CA ALA A 51 10.79 6.43 -10.27
C ALA A 51 11.34 7.55 -9.36
N GLU A 52 12.47 8.13 -9.73
CA GLU A 52 13.21 9.11 -8.92
C GLU A 52 12.36 10.32 -8.56
N PHE A 53 11.61 10.84 -9.53
CA PHE A 53 10.72 11.98 -9.32
C PHE A 53 9.65 11.71 -8.27
N LEU A 54 9.02 10.53 -8.33
CA LEU A 54 7.99 10.12 -7.38
C LEU A 54 8.58 9.91 -5.98
N GLY A 55 9.74 9.28 -5.89
CA GLY A 55 10.46 9.11 -4.63
C GLY A 55 10.82 10.45 -3.98
N MET A 56 11.33 11.40 -4.76
CA MET A 56 11.68 12.74 -4.27
C MET A 56 10.45 13.54 -3.81
N ILE A 57 9.34 13.50 -4.54
CA ILE A 57 8.09 14.16 -4.11
C ILE A 57 7.60 13.54 -2.81
N LEU A 58 7.61 12.23 -2.69
CA LEU A 58 7.19 11.52 -1.48
C LEU A 58 8.01 11.98 -0.28
N LEU A 59 9.33 12.08 -0.41
CA LEU A 59 10.19 12.54 0.66
C LEU A 59 9.94 14.02 1.02
N ILE A 60 9.87 14.90 0.03
CA ILE A 60 9.70 16.33 0.27
C ILE A 60 8.32 16.64 0.86
N VAL A 61 7.25 16.08 0.30
CA VAL A 61 5.89 16.40 0.72
C VAL A 61 5.49 15.62 1.97
N TYR A 62 5.68 14.29 1.98
CA TYR A 62 5.20 13.49 3.11
C TYR A 62 6.12 13.58 4.32
N VAL A 63 7.42 13.50 4.15
CA VAL A 63 8.37 13.61 5.27
C VAL A 63 8.60 15.06 5.64
N GLY A 64 8.82 15.92 4.66
CA GLY A 64 9.15 17.34 4.90
C GLY A 64 7.97 18.20 5.36
N ALA A 65 6.79 18.03 4.79
CA ALA A 65 5.64 18.85 5.12
C ALA A 65 4.63 18.16 6.03
N VAL A 66 4.07 17.02 5.59
CA VAL A 66 2.95 16.36 6.29
C VAL A 66 3.39 15.78 7.63
N ALA A 67 4.47 15.01 7.65
CA ALA A 67 4.94 14.39 8.89
C ALA A 67 5.43 15.39 9.91
N VAL A 68 6.12 16.45 9.47
CA VAL A 68 6.57 17.54 10.36
C VAL A 68 5.39 18.33 10.91
N LEU A 69 4.39 18.63 10.08
CA LEU A 69 3.17 19.30 10.54
C LEU A 69 2.43 18.44 11.57
N PHE A 70 2.31 17.15 11.32
CA PHE A 70 1.65 16.22 12.24
C PHE A 70 2.41 16.10 13.55
N LEU A 71 3.73 15.98 13.49
CA LEU A 71 4.59 15.96 14.69
C LEU A 71 4.43 17.24 15.52
N PHE A 72 4.39 18.40 14.86
CA PHE A 72 4.20 19.69 15.53
C PHE A 72 2.84 19.77 16.21
N VAL A 73 1.77 19.37 15.55
CA VAL A 73 0.42 19.36 16.10
C VAL A 73 0.31 18.43 17.31
N VAL A 74 0.86 17.21 17.21
CA VAL A 74 0.83 16.22 18.30
C VAL A 74 1.64 16.71 19.50
N MET A 75 2.78 17.35 19.26
CA MET A 75 3.62 17.90 20.32
C MET A 75 2.93 19.09 21.00
N MET A 76 2.25 19.96 20.24
CA MET A 76 1.57 21.14 20.77
C MET A 76 0.29 20.81 21.52
N LEU A 77 -0.41 19.75 21.12
CA LEU A 77 -1.66 19.32 21.77
C LEU A 77 -1.42 18.78 23.18
N ASN A 78 -0.15 18.52 23.57
CA ASN A 78 0.21 17.92 24.85
C ASN A 78 -0.83 16.85 25.24
N VAL A 79 -0.93 15.82 24.41
CA VAL A 79 -1.81 14.70 24.69
C VAL A 79 -1.27 14.06 25.96
N ALA A 80 -1.70 14.62 27.09
CA ALA A 80 -1.50 14.01 28.38
C ALA A 80 -1.88 12.54 28.19
N GLN A 81 -0.92 11.68 28.43
CA GLN A 81 -1.10 10.24 28.37
C GLN A 81 -2.26 9.89 29.29
N GLN A 82 -3.46 9.98 28.78
CA GLN A 82 -4.56 9.27 29.37
C GLN A 82 -4.15 7.82 29.26
N LYS A 83 -3.76 7.27 30.40
CA LYS A 83 -3.68 5.84 30.63
C LYS A 83 -5.10 5.29 30.43
N GLN A 84 -5.58 5.33 29.23
CA GLN A 84 -6.70 4.49 28.86
C GLN A 84 -6.14 3.08 28.79
N SER A 85 -6.35 2.37 29.88
CA SER A 85 -6.37 0.91 29.93
C SER A 85 -7.51 0.41 29.03
N TRP A 86 -7.34 0.63 27.75
CA TRP A 86 -8.34 0.37 26.71
C TRP A 86 -8.43 -1.12 26.40
N PHE A 87 -7.37 -1.86 26.75
CA PHE A 87 -7.21 -3.25 26.35
C PHE A 87 -7.38 -4.29 27.46
N ILE A 88 -7.48 -3.87 28.72
CA ILE A 88 -7.57 -4.82 29.83
C ILE A 88 -8.76 -4.38 30.69
N GLY A 89 -9.93 -4.93 30.42
CA GLY A 89 -11.00 -4.85 31.38
C GLY A 89 -12.41 -4.61 30.84
N ARG A 90 -12.74 -5.16 29.70
CA ARG A 90 -14.15 -5.47 29.44
C ARG A 90 -14.26 -6.79 28.69
N LYS A 91 -14.57 -7.83 29.44
CA LYS A 91 -15.25 -9.03 28.95
C LYS A 91 -16.57 -8.57 28.31
N SER A 92 -16.53 -8.04 27.13
CA SER A 92 -17.72 -7.93 26.31
C SER A 92 -17.41 -8.68 25.01
N THR A 93 -18.22 -9.65 24.77
CA THR A 93 -18.33 -10.52 23.61
C THR A 93 -18.60 -9.73 22.32
N HIS A 94 -18.14 -8.48 22.23
CA HIS A 94 -18.27 -7.67 21.04
C HIS A 94 -17.01 -7.82 20.21
N ILE A 95 -17.17 -8.45 19.06
CA ILE A 95 -16.19 -8.47 17.98
C ILE A 95 -15.68 -7.04 17.81
N PRO A 96 -14.37 -6.76 17.91
CA PRO A 96 -13.87 -5.41 17.77
C PRO A 96 -14.27 -4.88 16.39
N SER A 97 -14.94 -3.73 16.34
CA SER A 97 -15.43 -3.12 15.11
C SER A 97 -14.35 -2.99 14.03
N GLY A 98 -13.09 -2.81 14.43
CA GLY A 98 -11.95 -2.78 13.53
C GLY A 98 -11.70 -4.11 12.79
N LEU A 99 -11.97 -5.25 13.43
CA LEU A 99 -11.83 -6.56 12.78
C LEU A 99 -12.85 -6.73 11.66
N ILE A 100 -14.09 -6.27 11.87
CA ILE A 100 -15.14 -6.34 10.83
C ILE A 100 -14.73 -5.51 9.60
N VAL A 101 -14.27 -4.28 9.82
CA VAL A 101 -13.80 -3.41 8.73
C VAL A 101 -12.59 -4.02 8.02
N ALA A 102 -11.64 -4.58 8.75
CA ALA A 102 -10.47 -5.23 8.18
C ALA A 102 -10.84 -6.43 7.30
N VAL A 103 -11.80 -7.27 7.74
CA VAL A 103 -12.28 -8.41 6.96
C VAL A 103 -12.99 -7.95 5.69
N ILE A 104 -13.82 -6.91 5.76
CA ILE A 104 -14.50 -6.36 4.58
C ILE A 104 -13.49 -5.87 3.55
N ILE A 105 -12.51 -5.07 3.95
CA ILE A 105 -11.45 -4.57 3.06
C ILE A 105 -10.63 -5.73 2.47
N PHE A 106 -10.31 -6.74 3.28
CA PHE A 106 -9.57 -7.92 2.83
C PHE A 106 -10.35 -8.71 1.78
N LEU A 107 -11.65 -8.92 1.97
CA LEU A 107 -12.52 -9.57 0.99
C LEU A 107 -12.61 -8.77 -0.31
N GLU A 108 -12.72 -7.46 -0.22
CA GLU A 108 -12.75 -6.57 -1.38
C GLU A 108 -11.46 -6.67 -2.20
N LEU A 109 -10.31 -6.68 -1.54
CA LEU A 109 -9.01 -6.89 -2.20
C LEU A 109 -8.92 -8.25 -2.87
N LEU A 110 -9.42 -9.32 -2.24
CA LEU A 110 -9.44 -10.66 -2.85
C LEU A 110 -10.31 -10.71 -4.11
N VAL A 111 -11.47 -10.03 -4.10
CA VAL A 111 -12.35 -9.96 -5.27
C VAL A 111 -11.68 -9.20 -6.42
N ILE A 112 -11.01 -8.07 -6.13
CA ILE A 112 -10.30 -7.28 -7.15
C ILE A 112 -9.15 -8.08 -7.77
N VAL A 113 -8.32 -8.72 -6.95
CA VAL A 113 -7.17 -9.51 -7.41
C VAL A 113 -7.65 -10.78 -8.14
N GLY A 114 -8.69 -11.45 -7.65
CA GLY A 114 -9.29 -12.61 -8.29
C GLY A 114 -9.94 -12.26 -9.63
N GLY A 115 -10.66 -11.14 -9.70
CA GLY A 115 -11.29 -10.66 -10.92
C GLY A 115 -10.28 -10.32 -12.03
N TRP A 116 -9.08 -9.89 -11.68
CA TRP A 116 -8.03 -9.59 -12.66
C TRP A 116 -7.49 -10.83 -13.35
N LYS A 117 -7.45 -11.96 -12.66
CA LYS A 117 -7.01 -13.26 -13.21
C LYS A 117 -8.03 -13.86 -14.17
N TYR A 118 -9.30 -13.48 -14.07
CA TYR A 118 -10.41 -14.00 -14.89
C TYR A 118 -10.83 -13.05 -16.03
N LYS A 119 -10.01 -12.07 -16.40
CA LYS A 119 -10.31 -11.26 -17.58
C LYS A 119 -10.21 -12.17 -18.81
N PRO A 120 -11.33 -12.61 -19.43
CA PRO A 120 -11.25 -13.41 -20.65
C PRO A 120 -10.53 -12.59 -21.70
N ASN A 121 -9.67 -13.25 -22.46
CA ASN A 121 -8.86 -12.67 -23.51
C ASN A 121 -9.77 -12.11 -24.63
N VAL A 122 -10.38 -10.95 -24.39
CA VAL A 122 -11.25 -10.27 -25.36
C VAL A 122 -10.49 -9.97 -26.66
N MET A 123 -9.15 -9.86 -26.59
CA MET A 123 -8.30 -9.70 -27.76
C MET A 123 -8.29 -10.92 -28.69
N ASN A 124 -8.48 -12.13 -28.18
CA ASN A 124 -8.49 -13.33 -29.02
C ASN A 124 -9.77 -13.48 -29.86
N SER A 125 -10.90 -13.03 -29.34
CA SER A 125 -12.17 -13.11 -30.07
C SER A 125 -12.23 -12.11 -31.23
N SER A 126 -11.71 -10.90 -31.06
CA SER A 126 -11.65 -9.90 -32.13
C SER A 126 -10.71 -10.32 -33.26
N ASN A 127 -9.56 -10.90 -32.95
CA ASN A 127 -8.64 -11.42 -33.97
C ASN A 127 -9.19 -12.61 -34.73
N LEU A 128 -9.99 -13.46 -34.10
CA LEU A 128 -10.66 -14.59 -34.76
C LEU A 128 -11.75 -14.10 -35.73
N VAL A 129 -12.52 -13.09 -35.34
CA VAL A 129 -13.56 -12.50 -36.21
C VAL A 129 -12.92 -11.81 -37.41
N ILE A 130 -11.87 -11.01 -37.22
CA ILE A 130 -11.15 -10.35 -38.30
C ILE A 130 -10.54 -11.35 -39.28
N ASN A 131 -9.93 -12.42 -38.80
CA ASN A 131 -9.36 -13.46 -39.64
C ASN A 131 -10.42 -14.24 -40.44
N GLN A 132 -11.62 -14.43 -39.88
CA GLN A 132 -12.73 -15.05 -40.60
C GLN A 132 -13.29 -14.15 -41.70
N GLU A 133 -13.41 -12.83 -41.40
CA GLU A 133 -13.84 -11.87 -42.44
C GLU A 133 -12.84 -11.75 -43.59
N ILE A 134 -11.56 -11.72 -43.29
CA ILE A 134 -10.49 -11.69 -44.32
C ILE A 134 -10.56 -12.96 -45.18
N LYS A 135 -10.68 -14.14 -44.59
CA LYS A 135 -10.81 -15.41 -45.33
C LYS A 135 -12.05 -15.44 -46.23
N SER A 136 -13.19 -14.95 -45.75
CA SER A 136 -14.44 -14.89 -46.53
C SER A 136 -14.35 -13.92 -47.72
N LYS A 137 -13.67 -12.78 -47.56
CA LYS A 137 -13.44 -11.82 -48.64
C LYS A 137 -12.48 -12.36 -49.69
N ILE A 138 -11.46 -13.07 -49.31
CA ILE A 138 -10.54 -13.73 -50.28
C ILE A 138 -11.25 -14.79 -51.08
N LYS A 139 -12.10 -15.61 -50.43
CA LYS A 139 -12.87 -16.66 -51.11
C LYS A 139 -13.91 -16.12 -52.09
N LYS A 140 -14.42 -14.93 -51.94
CA LYS A 140 -15.34 -14.24 -52.86
C LYS A 140 -14.65 -13.62 -54.07
N LYS A 141 -13.34 -13.43 -54.02
CA LYS A 141 -12.55 -12.82 -55.11
C LYS A 141 -11.89 -13.83 -56.04
N THR A 142 -11.89 -15.11 -55.66
CA THR A 142 -11.44 -16.24 -56.50
C THR A 142 -12.64 -16.94 -57.09
#